data_c229e02d3a69fc81f970cbfd3e7ee346
#
_entry.id   c229e02d3a69fc81f970cbfd3e7ee346
#
_cell.length_a   1.000
_cell.length_b   1.000
_cell.length_c   1.000
_cell.angle_alpha   90.00
_cell.angle_beta   90.00
_cell.angle_gamma   90.00
#
_symmetry.space_group_name_H-M   'P 1'
#
loop_
_entity.id
_entity.type
_entity.pdbx_description
1 polymer ?
#
loop_
_entity_poly.entity_id
_entity_poly.type
_entity_poly.pdbx_seq_one_letter_code
_entity_poly.pdbx_strand_id
1 'polypeptide(L)'
;LAGALENQPDAPSLKVVVNTGDDFEHLGLHIAPDLDSVTYALADLNDIERGWGMRGETWQFMQALERLGGESWFSLGDQDLATHVERTRLLNGGETLSQATAHLTRALDIGVDVAPMSDTPVRTIVHTDVGALAFQHYFVREQCRPAVSHFEFVGAEAASPSPLLDETLSRTDLRA
;
A
#
# COMPACT_ATOMS: atom_id res chain seq x y z
N LEU A 1 10.79 7.07 15.12
CA LEU A 1 11.84 6.04 15.26
C LEU A 1 12.88 6.14 14.12
N ALA A 2 12.46 6.41 12.88
CA ALA A 2 13.36 6.58 11.73
C ALA A 2 14.31 7.77 11.91
N GLY A 3 13.81 8.93 12.30
CA GLY A 3 14.62 10.15 12.49
C GLY A 3 15.68 10.09 13.59
N ALA A 4 15.67 9.09 14.47
CA ALA A 4 16.68 8.91 15.50
C ALA A 4 17.90 8.10 15.02
N LEU A 5 17.81 7.42 13.89
CA LEU A 5 18.89 6.58 13.33
C LEU A 5 19.73 7.29 12.27
N GLU A 6 19.24 8.39 11.68
CA GLU A 6 19.90 9.08 10.54
C GLU A 6 21.18 9.85 10.91
N ASN A 7 21.48 10.08 12.18
CA ASN A 7 22.61 10.93 12.60
C ASN A 7 23.86 10.17 13.09
N GLN A 8 23.98 8.86 12.82
CA GLN A 8 25.21 8.11 13.10
C GLN A 8 25.91 7.74 11.80
N PRO A 9 27.19 8.14 11.58
CA PRO A 9 27.93 7.88 10.34
C PRO A 9 28.14 6.38 10.01
N ASP A 10 27.83 5.48 10.94
CA ASP A 10 27.88 4.01 10.76
C ASP A 10 26.53 3.33 11.05
N ALA A 11 25.43 4.07 11.09
CA ALA A 11 24.13 3.45 11.29
C ALA A 11 23.76 2.63 10.04
N PRO A 12 23.30 1.37 10.21
CA PRO A 12 22.80 0.60 9.08
C PRO A 12 21.64 1.36 8.41
N SER A 13 21.73 1.52 7.08
CA SER A 13 20.63 2.14 6.33
C SER A 13 19.34 1.32 6.53
N LEU A 14 18.29 1.97 7.05
CA LEU A 14 17.00 1.34 7.21
C LEU A 14 16.39 1.11 5.82
N LYS A 15 15.98 -0.11 5.55
CA LYS A 15 15.21 -0.48 4.36
C LYS A 15 13.85 -1.01 4.81
N VAL A 16 12.79 -0.56 4.17
CA VAL A 16 11.41 -0.94 4.50
C VAL A 16 10.81 -1.66 3.32
N VAL A 17 10.49 -2.94 3.50
CA VAL A 17 9.78 -3.73 2.50
C VAL A 17 8.35 -3.94 2.98
N VAL A 18 7.40 -3.64 2.11
CA VAL A 18 5.98 -3.57 2.46
C VAL A 18 5.19 -4.63 1.70
N ASN A 19 4.23 -5.24 2.38
CA ASN A 19 3.27 -6.17 1.80
C ASN A 19 2.46 -5.52 0.68
N THR A 20 2.10 -6.32 -0.34
CA THR A 20 1.22 -5.91 -1.44
C THR A 20 0.06 -6.89 -1.63
N GLY A 21 -0.13 -7.81 -0.69
CA GLY A 21 -1.14 -8.86 -0.77
C GLY A 21 -2.59 -8.36 -0.69
N ASP A 22 -2.79 -7.14 -0.20
CA ASP A 22 -4.09 -6.49 -0.10
C ASP A 22 -4.31 -5.37 -1.12
N ASP A 23 -3.32 -5.12 -2.00
CA ASP A 23 -3.48 -4.19 -3.12
C ASP A 23 -4.63 -4.61 -4.03
N PHE A 24 -5.37 -3.65 -4.56
CA PHE A 24 -6.50 -3.90 -5.44
C PHE A 24 -6.78 -2.71 -6.36
N GLU A 25 -7.68 -2.91 -7.31
CA GLU A 25 -8.19 -1.82 -8.14
C GLU A 25 -9.54 -1.33 -7.63
N HIS A 26 -9.68 -0.01 -7.50
CA HIS A 26 -10.94 0.65 -7.15
C HIS A 26 -11.10 1.93 -7.97
N LEU A 27 -12.25 2.10 -8.63
CA LEU A 27 -12.55 3.22 -9.53
C LEU A 27 -11.50 3.39 -10.67
N GLY A 28 -10.86 2.29 -11.10
CA GLY A 28 -9.79 2.32 -12.08
C GLY A 28 -8.45 2.83 -11.54
N LEU A 29 -8.31 2.97 -10.24
CA LEU A 29 -7.08 3.38 -9.55
C LEU A 29 -6.44 2.17 -8.86
N HIS A 30 -5.11 2.11 -8.89
CA HIS A 30 -4.33 1.15 -8.11
C HIS A 30 -4.23 1.63 -6.66
N ILE A 31 -4.84 0.90 -5.76
CA ILE A 31 -4.86 1.15 -4.31
C ILE A 31 -3.87 0.18 -3.65
N ALA A 32 -2.97 0.72 -2.84
CA ALA A 32 -1.95 -0.04 -2.13
C ALA A 32 -1.94 0.33 -0.63
N PRO A 33 -2.89 -0.18 0.16
CA PRO A 33 -3.17 0.30 1.51
C PRO A 33 -1.99 0.21 2.47
N ASP A 34 -1.21 -0.88 2.41
CA ASP A 34 -0.04 -1.06 3.28
C ASP A 34 1.08 -0.10 2.90
N LEU A 35 1.38 0.05 1.59
CA LEU A 35 2.37 1.01 1.09
C LEU A 35 2.01 2.43 1.50
N ASP A 36 0.74 2.81 1.37
CA ASP A 36 0.26 4.14 1.70
C ASP A 36 0.36 4.41 3.21
N SER A 37 -0.09 3.46 4.02
CA SER A 37 -0.02 3.56 5.48
C SER A 37 1.41 3.75 5.97
N VAL A 38 2.36 2.96 5.45
CA VAL A 38 3.79 3.06 5.79
C VAL A 38 4.36 4.38 5.30
N THR A 39 4.08 4.76 4.05
CA THR A 39 4.57 6.00 3.45
C THR A 39 4.08 7.22 4.21
N TYR A 40 2.79 7.27 4.56
CA TYR A 40 2.24 8.39 5.33
C TYR A 40 2.78 8.44 6.76
N ALA A 41 3.01 7.28 7.38
CA ALA A 41 3.62 7.24 8.72
C ALA A 41 5.07 7.73 8.70
N LEU A 42 5.86 7.38 7.68
CA LEU A 42 7.25 7.84 7.54
C LEU A 42 7.34 9.34 7.22
N ALA A 43 6.36 9.89 6.51
CA ALA A 43 6.27 11.31 6.18
C ALA A 43 5.61 12.17 7.28
N ASP A 44 5.18 11.56 8.41
CA ASP A 44 4.38 12.22 9.46
C ASP A 44 3.06 12.84 8.93
N LEU A 45 2.46 12.20 7.95
CA LEU A 45 1.19 12.63 7.33
C LEU A 45 -0.01 11.77 7.76
N ASN A 46 0.21 10.65 8.42
CA ASN A 46 -0.85 9.71 8.79
C ASN A 46 -1.80 10.28 9.84
N ASP A 47 -3.06 9.88 9.77
CA ASP A 47 -4.07 10.19 10.77
C ASP A 47 -4.00 9.14 11.91
N ILE A 48 -3.35 9.52 13.02
CA ILE A 48 -3.15 8.64 14.18
C ILE A 48 -4.48 8.33 14.89
N GLU A 49 -5.42 9.26 14.89
CA GLU A 49 -6.71 9.08 15.59
C GLU A 49 -7.62 8.12 14.82
N ARG A 50 -7.66 8.23 13.49
CA ARG A 50 -8.44 7.34 12.62
C ARG A 50 -7.76 5.98 12.43
N GLY A 51 -6.42 5.95 12.47
CA GLY A 51 -5.62 4.76 12.25
C GLY A 51 -5.35 4.41 10.78
N TRP A 52 -5.84 5.23 9.82
CA TRP A 52 -5.60 5.09 8.38
C TRP A 52 -5.76 6.42 7.64
N GLY A 53 -5.20 6.49 6.42
CA GLY A 53 -5.27 7.67 5.57
C GLY A 53 -4.43 8.85 6.05
N MET A 54 -4.60 9.99 5.41
CA MET A 54 -3.85 11.20 5.72
C MET A 54 -4.56 12.06 6.76
N ARG A 55 -3.79 12.76 7.58
CA ARG A 55 -4.31 13.73 8.56
C ARG A 55 -4.92 14.94 7.85
N GLY A 56 -6.06 15.40 8.34
CA GLY A 56 -6.74 16.57 7.80
C GLY A 56 -7.44 16.33 6.47
N GLU A 57 -7.79 15.08 6.17
CA GLU A 57 -8.54 14.73 4.96
C GLU A 57 -9.90 15.43 4.88
N THR A 58 -10.28 15.73 3.64
CA THR A 58 -11.64 16.08 3.25
C THR A 58 -12.24 14.98 2.36
N TRP A 59 -13.57 15.01 2.15
CA TRP A 59 -14.32 13.93 1.51
C TRP A 59 -15.21 14.43 0.38
N GLN A 60 -14.81 15.53 -0.27
CA GLN A 60 -15.62 16.18 -1.30
C GLN A 60 -15.78 15.30 -2.55
N PHE A 61 -14.71 14.58 -2.92
CA PHE A 61 -14.73 13.62 -4.02
C PHE A 61 -15.74 12.51 -3.73
N MET A 62 -15.65 11.86 -2.56
CA MET A 62 -16.56 10.77 -2.20
C MET A 62 -18.02 11.21 -2.13
N GLN A 63 -18.30 12.40 -1.59
CA GLN A 63 -19.64 12.99 -1.57
C GLN A 63 -20.17 13.27 -2.98
N ALA A 64 -19.31 13.74 -3.88
CA ALA A 64 -19.69 13.98 -5.28
C ALA A 64 -19.94 12.65 -6.01
N LEU A 65 -19.08 11.65 -5.81
CA LEU A 65 -19.20 10.33 -6.39
C LEU A 65 -20.51 9.63 -5.97
N GLU A 66 -20.84 9.68 -4.69
CA GLU A 66 -22.08 9.11 -4.15
C GLU A 66 -23.33 9.75 -4.77
N ARG A 67 -23.33 11.10 -4.94
CA ARG A 67 -24.44 11.81 -5.63
C ARG A 67 -24.60 11.38 -7.08
N LEU A 68 -23.54 10.90 -7.73
CA LEU A 68 -23.55 10.37 -9.10
C LEU A 68 -23.92 8.88 -9.14
N GLY A 69 -24.14 8.23 -7.99
CA GLY A 69 -24.44 6.80 -7.89
C GLY A 69 -23.21 5.90 -8.05
N GLY A 70 -21.99 6.44 -7.86
CA GLY A 70 -20.75 5.67 -7.88
C GLY A 70 -20.54 4.83 -6.61
N GLU A 71 -19.60 3.89 -6.68
CA GLU A 71 -19.24 3.03 -5.56
C GLU A 71 -18.55 3.82 -4.44
N SER A 72 -19.07 3.73 -3.20
CA SER A 72 -18.58 4.48 -2.05
C SER A 72 -18.20 3.61 -0.84
N TRP A 73 -18.14 2.28 -1.03
CA TRP A 73 -17.84 1.34 0.07
C TRP A 73 -16.39 1.44 0.56
N PHE A 74 -15.46 1.87 -0.30
CA PHE A 74 -14.08 2.13 0.08
C PHE A 74 -13.83 3.64 0.06
N SER A 75 -13.57 4.21 1.22
CA SER A 75 -13.42 5.66 1.37
C SER A 75 -12.03 6.12 0.95
N LEU A 76 -11.97 7.07 0.02
CA LEU A 76 -10.76 7.75 -0.42
C LEU A 76 -10.80 9.21 0.05
N GLY A 77 -9.80 9.64 0.82
CA GLY A 77 -9.63 11.05 1.16
C GLY A 77 -9.21 11.87 -0.06
N ASP A 78 -9.51 13.17 -0.07
CA ASP A 78 -9.19 14.03 -1.22
C ASP A 78 -7.68 14.16 -1.45
N GLN A 79 -6.85 14.14 -0.38
CA GLN A 79 -5.39 14.16 -0.47
C GLN A 79 -4.84 12.77 -0.83
N ASP A 80 -5.34 11.72 -0.18
CA ASP A 80 -4.99 10.33 -0.45
C ASP A 80 -5.26 9.94 -1.91
N LEU A 81 -6.38 10.44 -2.48
CA LEU A 81 -6.73 10.27 -3.88
C LEU A 81 -5.61 10.74 -4.83
N ALA A 82 -4.88 11.80 -4.50
CA ALA A 82 -3.77 12.28 -5.32
C ALA A 82 -2.64 11.24 -5.41
N THR A 83 -2.35 10.53 -4.31
CA THR A 83 -1.38 9.43 -4.28
C THR A 83 -1.81 8.28 -5.21
N HIS A 84 -3.08 7.88 -5.15
CA HIS A 84 -3.60 6.81 -6.00
C HIS A 84 -3.61 7.18 -7.48
N VAL A 85 -3.99 8.41 -7.81
CA VAL A 85 -3.98 8.93 -9.19
C VAL A 85 -2.55 8.93 -9.74
N GLU A 86 -1.59 9.47 -8.99
CA GLU A 86 -0.21 9.55 -9.46
C GLU A 86 0.43 8.16 -9.59
N ARG A 87 0.23 7.26 -8.61
CA ARG A 87 0.66 5.86 -8.71
C ARG A 87 0.09 5.20 -9.96
N THR A 88 -1.20 5.31 -10.18
CA THR A 88 -1.88 4.70 -11.33
C THR A 88 -1.35 5.27 -12.65
N ARG A 89 -1.10 6.58 -12.71
CA ARG A 89 -0.50 7.22 -13.89
C ARG A 89 0.88 6.66 -14.21
N LEU A 90 1.74 6.48 -13.21
CA LEU A 90 3.09 5.93 -13.35
C LEU A 90 3.05 4.49 -13.84
N LEU A 91 2.23 3.64 -13.22
CA LEU A 91 2.03 2.24 -13.60
C LEU A 91 1.51 2.11 -15.04
N ASN A 92 0.53 2.93 -15.43
CA ASN A 92 0.01 2.98 -16.79
C ASN A 92 1.05 3.51 -17.80
N GLY A 93 2.03 4.28 -17.34
CA GLY A 93 3.19 4.72 -18.10
C GLY A 93 4.27 3.65 -18.29
N GLY A 94 4.09 2.46 -17.69
CA GLY A 94 5.02 1.33 -17.78
C GLY A 94 6.07 1.27 -16.66
N GLU A 95 5.96 2.11 -15.63
CA GLU A 95 6.80 2.00 -14.45
C GLU A 95 6.38 0.80 -13.58
N THR A 96 7.34 0.21 -12.84
CA THR A 96 7.03 -0.83 -11.85
C THR A 96 6.47 -0.22 -10.58
N LEU A 97 5.86 -1.04 -9.72
CA LEU A 97 5.38 -0.58 -8.41
C LEU A 97 6.52 -0.05 -7.54
N SER A 98 7.70 -0.67 -7.61
CA SER A 98 8.92 -0.18 -6.94
C SER A 98 9.32 1.21 -7.42
N GLN A 99 9.28 1.47 -8.74
CA GLN A 99 9.60 2.77 -9.31
C GLN A 99 8.58 3.84 -8.90
N ALA A 100 7.28 3.52 -8.98
CA ALA A 100 6.21 4.40 -8.55
C ALA A 100 6.32 4.71 -7.04
N THR A 101 6.62 3.71 -6.20
CA THR A 101 6.84 3.90 -4.76
C THR A 101 8.02 4.82 -4.51
N ALA A 102 9.16 4.59 -5.17
CA ALA A 102 10.35 5.45 -5.03
C ALA A 102 10.10 6.88 -5.53
N HIS A 103 9.23 7.10 -6.51
CA HIS A 103 8.80 8.43 -6.94
C HIS A 103 8.01 9.14 -5.83
N LEU A 104 7.00 8.48 -5.27
CA LEU A 104 6.11 9.03 -4.25
C LEU A 104 6.88 9.32 -2.94
N THR A 105 7.72 8.38 -2.48
CA THR A 105 8.50 8.57 -1.24
C THR A 105 9.50 9.73 -1.35
N ARG A 106 10.11 9.91 -2.52
CA ARG A 106 10.97 11.07 -2.80
C ARG A 106 10.20 12.38 -2.79
N ALA A 107 8.99 12.41 -3.37
CA ALA A 107 8.13 13.59 -3.39
C ALA A 107 7.65 13.99 -1.98
N LEU A 108 7.62 13.04 -1.05
CA LEU A 108 7.25 13.24 0.36
C LEU A 108 8.47 13.40 1.29
N ASP A 109 9.68 13.62 0.74
CA ASP A 109 10.93 13.83 1.48
C ASP A 109 11.24 12.69 2.49
N ILE A 110 10.87 11.44 2.16
CA ILE A 110 11.16 10.29 3.01
C ILE A 110 12.62 9.87 2.82
N GLY A 111 13.40 9.91 3.91
CA GLY A 111 14.85 9.67 3.91
C GLY A 111 15.25 8.19 3.97
N VAL A 112 14.31 7.25 3.90
CA VAL A 112 14.56 5.80 3.94
C VAL A 112 14.07 5.11 2.67
N ASP A 113 14.74 4.01 2.30
CA ASP A 113 14.31 3.21 1.15
C ASP A 113 13.04 2.41 1.49
N VAL A 114 11.96 2.66 0.75
CA VAL A 114 10.69 1.93 0.85
C VAL A 114 10.41 1.24 -0.48
N ALA A 115 10.09 -0.04 -0.44
CA ALA A 115 9.69 -0.78 -1.63
C ALA A 115 8.56 -1.77 -1.34
N PRO A 116 7.76 -2.13 -2.36
CA PRO A 116 6.86 -3.27 -2.27
C PRO A 116 7.65 -4.57 -2.11
N MET A 117 7.02 -5.62 -1.58
CA MET A 117 7.64 -6.93 -1.52
C MET A 117 7.90 -7.52 -2.92
N SER A 118 7.07 -7.16 -3.90
CA SER A 118 7.16 -7.62 -5.29
C SER A 118 6.58 -6.57 -6.25
N ASP A 119 7.14 -6.49 -7.46
CA ASP A 119 6.55 -5.75 -8.57
C ASP A 119 5.49 -6.58 -9.33
N THR A 120 5.49 -7.90 -9.11
CA THR A 120 4.47 -8.79 -9.65
C THR A 120 3.25 -8.77 -8.73
N PRO A 121 2.02 -8.65 -9.26
CA PRO A 121 0.82 -8.66 -8.44
C PRO A 121 0.66 -9.96 -7.65
N VAL A 122 0.55 -9.83 -6.32
CA VAL A 122 0.12 -10.90 -5.42
C VAL A 122 -1.16 -10.42 -4.73
N ARG A 123 -2.21 -11.24 -4.72
CA ARG A 123 -3.51 -10.83 -4.19
C ARG A 123 -4.03 -11.83 -3.18
N THR A 124 -4.43 -11.35 -2.02
CA THR A 124 -5.08 -12.16 -1.01
C THR A 124 -6.55 -12.33 -1.31
N ILE A 125 -6.98 -13.57 -1.51
CA ILE A 125 -8.38 -13.96 -1.64
C ILE A 125 -8.80 -14.65 -0.35
N VAL A 126 -9.91 -14.20 0.20
CA VAL A 126 -10.51 -14.75 1.42
C VAL A 126 -11.67 -15.66 1.01
N HIS A 127 -11.52 -16.96 1.22
CA HIS A 127 -12.59 -17.93 0.97
C HIS A 127 -13.51 -18.01 2.19
N THR A 128 -14.79 -17.72 1.96
CA THR A 128 -15.79 -17.61 3.02
C THR A 128 -17.02 -18.46 2.72
N ASP A 129 -17.94 -18.56 3.68
CA ASP A 129 -19.25 -19.23 3.54
C ASP A 129 -20.18 -18.55 2.52
N VAL A 130 -19.89 -17.29 2.13
CA VAL A 130 -20.64 -16.58 1.08
C VAL A 130 -19.90 -16.52 -0.26
N GLY A 131 -18.72 -17.16 -0.36
CA GLY A 131 -17.89 -17.21 -1.56
C GLY A 131 -16.48 -16.64 -1.36
N ALA A 132 -15.74 -16.56 -2.46
CA ALA A 132 -14.39 -15.97 -2.48
C ALA A 132 -14.48 -14.44 -2.61
N LEU A 133 -13.79 -13.73 -1.76
CA LEU A 133 -13.76 -12.25 -1.71
C LEU A 133 -12.31 -11.76 -1.82
N ALA A 134 -12.08 -10.70 -2.56
CA ALA A 134 -10.81 -9.97 -2.45
C ALA A 134 -10.67 -9.40 -1.02
N PHE A 135 -9.44 -9.29 -0.52
CA PHE A 135 -9.19 -8.96 0.89
C PHE A 135 -9.92 -7.68 1.33
N GLN A 136 -9.84 -6.60 0.56
CA GLN A 136 -10.49 -5.33 0.94
C GLN A 136 -12.03 -5.41 0.86
N HIS A 137 -12.60 -6.24 -0.02
CA HIS A 137 -14.03 -6.50 0.02
C HIS A 137 -14.44 -7.23 1.31
N TYR A 138 -13.68 -8.24 1.72
CA TYR A 138 -13.92 -8.93 2.99
C TYR A 138 -13.74 -8.01 4.18
N PHE A 139 -12.62 -7.28 4.22
CA PHE A 139 -12.22 -6.48 5.38
C PHE A 139 -13.07 -5.23 5.54
N VAL A 140 -13.22 -4.43 4.48
CA VAL A 140 -13.89 -3.12 4.53
C VAL A 140 -15.37 -3.24 4.24
N ARG A 141 -15.74 -3.81 3.07
CA ARG A 141 -17.14 -3.87 2.65
C ARG A 141 -17.97 -4.81 3.52
N GLU A 142 -17.50 -6.03 3.74
CA GLU A 142 -18.19 -7.03 4.55
C GLU A 142 -17.88 -6.95 6.05
N GLN A 143 -16.92 -6.09 6.46
CA GLN A 143 -16.55 -5.86 7.87
C GLN A 143 -16.19 -7.16 8.61
N CYS A 144 -15.49 -8.07 7.94
CA CYS A 144 -15.07 -9.39 8.44
C CYS A 144 -16.24 -10.27 8.94
N ARG A 145 -17.49 -10.03 8.51
CA ARG A 145 -18.66 -10.79 8.97
C ARG A 145 -18.74 -12.22 8.45
N PRO A 146 -18.43 -12.49 7.15
CA PRO A 146 -18.48 -13.87 6.63
C PRO A 146 -17.48 -14.78 7.32
N ALA A 147 -17.85 -16.04 7.55
CA ALA A 147 -16.98 -17.03 8.17
C ALA A 147 -15.89 -17.47 7.19
N VAL A 148 -14.61 -17.29 7.60
CA VAL A 148 -13.44 -17.64 6.77
C VAL A 148 -13.16 -19.12 6.84
N SER A 149 -12.94 -19.76 5.69
CA SER A 149 -12.45 -21.13 5.58
C SER A 149 -10.93 -21.19 5.38
N HIS A 150 -10.39 -20.38 4.46
CA HIS A 150 -8.95 -20.29 4.19
C HIS A 150 -8.61 -19.03 3.41
N PHE A 151 -7.30 -18.75 3.30
CA PHE A 151 -6.75 -17.70 2.46
C PHE A 151 -6.02 -18.31 1.27
N GLU A 152 -6.09 -17.64 0.13
CA GLU A 152 -5.34 -17.96 -1.08
C GLU A 152 -4.53 -16.73 -1.49
N PHE A 153 -3.26 -16.94 -1.87
CA PHE A 153 -2.36 -15.88 -2.34
C PHE A 153 -2.13 -16.02 -3.84
N VAL A 154 -3.06 -15.48 -4.62
CA VAL A 154 -3.04 -15.56 -6.09
C VAL A 154 -1.83 -14.80 -6.63
N GLY A 155 -1.05 -15.47 -7.48
CA GLY A 155 0.17 -14.93 -8.09
C GLY A 155 1.45 -15.14 -7.28
N ALA A 156 1.38 -15.61 -6.02
CA ALA A 156 2.56 -15.77 -5.16
C ALA A 156 3.61 -16.72 -5.73
N GLU A 157 3.21 -17.82 -6.37
CA GLU A 157 4.15 -18.80 -6.96
C GLU A 157 4.96 -18.24 -8.15
N ALA A 158 4.41 -17.25 -8.86
CA ALA A 158 5.05 -16.60 -10.00
C ALA A 158 5.74 -15.29 -9.64
N ALA A 159 5.55 -14.79 -8.43
CA ALA A 159 6.11 -13.53 -7.97
C ALA A 159 7.63 -13.66 -7.70
N SER A 160 8.34 -12.60 -8.05
CA SER A 160 9.75 -12.44 -7.67
C SER A 160 9.87 -11.31 -6.63
N PRO A 161 10.86 -11.38 -5.73
CA PRO A 161 11.15 -10.26 -4.84
C PRO A 161 11.36 -8.96 -5.61
N SER A 162 10.96 -7.84 -5.04
CA SER A 162 11.33 -6.53 -5.59
C SER A 162 12.86 -6.35 -5.56
N PRO A 163 13.43 -5.45 -6.39
CA PRO A 163 14.88 -5.25 -6.43
C PRO A 163 15.49 -4.94 -5.06
N LEU A 164 14.81 -4.12 -4.24
CA LEU A 164 15.28 -3.81 -2.88
C LEU A 164 15.27 -5.02 -1.95
N LEU A 165 14.22 -5.85 -2.04
CA LEU A 165 14.10 -7.05 -1.23
C LEU A 165 15.16 -8.09 -1.67
N ASP A 166 15.34 -8.31 -2.97
CA ASP A 166 16.32 -9.25 -3.51
C ASP A 166 17.76 -8.86 -3.11
N GLU A 167 18.12 -7.59 -3.26
CA GLU A 167 19.40 -7.05 -2.77
C GLU A 167 19.56 -7.29 -1.26
N THR A 168 18.49 -7.03 -0.48
CA THR A 168 18.53 -7.17 0.96
C THR A 168 18.72 -8.63 1.38
N LEU A 169 17.98 -9.56 0.79
CA LEU A 169 18.11 -11.00 1.07
C LEU A 169 19.48 -11.59 0.67
N SER A 170 20.15 -10.99 -0.30
CA SER A 170 21.46 -11.41 -0.76
C SER A 170 22.60 -10.96 0.16
N ARG A 171 22.35 -10.10 1.14
CA ARG A 171 23.37 -9.61 2.09
C ARG A 171 23.62 -10.62 3.20
N THR A 172 24.89 -10.77 3.57
CA THR A 172 25.33 -11.67 4.65
C THR A 172 25.45 -10.98 6.02
N ASP A 173 25.30 -9.65 6.06
CA ASP A 173 25.49 -8.80 7.25
C ASP A 173 24.17 -8.28 7.85
N LEU A 174 23.04 -8.88 7.45
CA LEU A 174 21.72 -8.50 7.97
C LEU A 174 21.61 -8.73 9.48
N ARG A 175 21.11 -7.71 10.17
CA ARG A 175 20.61 -7.83 11.56
C ARG A 175 19.09 -7.66 11.52
N ALA A 176 18.40 -8.68 12.01
CA ALA A 176 16.96 -8.63 12.21
C ALA A 176 16.61 -7.92 13.53
#